data_8d0d320cd228cceace1c6805723784f1
#
_entry.id   8d0d320cd228cceace1c6805723784f1
#
_cell.length_a   1.000
_cell.length_b   1.000
_cell.length_c   1.000
_cell.angle_alpha   90.00
_cell.angle_beta   90.00
_cell.angle_gamma   90.00
#
_symmetry.space_group_name_H-M   'P 1'
#
loop_
_entity.id
_entity.type
_entity.pdbx_description
1 polymer ?
#
loop_
_entity_poly.entity_id
_entity_poly.type
_entity_poly.pdbx_seq_one_letter_code
_entity_poly.pdbx_strand_id
1 'polypeptide(L)'
;MEKKWWHDKVAYQIYPKSFLDTNGDGIGDLKGIISKLDYLKELGIDIIWLSPIYKSPFVDQGYDIADYYAIAEEFGTMEEFDELLAEAKKRDMHIIMDLVINHCSDKHEWFQKALADPEGEYADYFYFREGKNGNPPSNYRSYFGGSCWEPVPGTDKYYFHMFAKEQPDLNWENPKLRQKLYDMINWWLEKGLSGFRIDAIINIKKDLKFPDFEPDGADGMAGCWKMVESVDGVGELLEDLKKNTFQKYDAFTVGEVFNMKADELPEFIGENGHFSTIFDFSAHCLSDGEHGWYDAPKMEFSKWRKAIFQSQMETQKYGFKANIIENHDEPRGVSRFLPAYAQTPVGTKMLGTVNLLLRGIPFIYQGQEIGMKNAKWNSIDEFDDISTKDQYQIAREAGLSDREAMEACNRMSRDNARTPMQWTSGENAGFTKGTAWLKINPDYKEINVEDQENNPDSVLKYYRKLVALRKSDDFKAVFTYGEFIPEYEEMDDILAFYRTDAATSILVVANFGTDAASIELKGNVKRVLMSNQKNETVDYTKNRLNLKSCEVVVLEMKME
;
A
#
# COMPACT_ATOMS: atom_id res chain seq x y z
N MET A 1 -7.79 -9.55 -23.80
CA MET A 1 -6.61 -9.25 -22.93
C MET A 1 -5.62 -10.38 -23.05
N GLU A 2 -4.39 -10.08 -23.42
CA GLU A 2 -3.28 -11.03 -23.44
C GLU A 2 -2.92 -11.48 -22.03
N LYS A 3 -2.68 -12.79 -21.84
CA LYS A 3 -2.30 -13.33 -20.53
C LYS A 3 -0.88 -12.91 -20.16
N LYS A 4 -0.70 -12.31 -18.99
CA LYS A 4 0.59 -11.96 -18.42
C LYS A 4 0.91 -12.89 -17.25
N TRP A 5 2.21 -13.08 -16.95
CA TRP A 5 2.67 -14.00 -15.93
C TRP A 5 2.16 -13.66 -14.51
N TRP A 6 1.86 -12.39 -14.26
CA TRP A 6 1.45 -11.86 -12.96
C TRP A 6 -0.07 -11.86 -12.71
N HIS A 7 -0.92 -12.16 -13.72
CA HIS A 7 -2.38 -12.02 -13.60
C HIS A 7 -3.01 -12.88 -12.50
N ASP A 8 -2.48 -14.08 -12.26
CA ASP A 8 -3.00 -15.04 -11.28
C ASP A 8 -2.21 -15.07 -9.97
N LYS A 9 -1.30 -14.11 -9.78
CA LYS A 9 -0.39 -14.07 -8.63
C LYS A 9 -1.02 -13.42 -7.41
N VAL A 10 -0.46 -13.74 -6.25
CA VAL A 10 -0.75 -13.12 -4.96
C VAL A 10 0.53 -12.47 -4.45
N ALA A 11 0.43 -11.19 -4.12
CA ALA A 11 1.56 -10.41 -3.64
C ALA A 11 1.53 -10.23 -2.11
N TYR A 12 2.71 -10.06 -1.52
CA TYR A 12 2.90 -9.78 -0.11
C TYR A 12 3.89 -8.63 0.05
N GLN A 13 3.48 -7.61 0.80
CA GLN A 13 4.37 -6.50 1.11
C GLN A 13 5.14 -6.77 2.40
N ILE A 14 6.44 -6.65 2.34
CA ILE A 14 7.34 -6.60 3.49
C ILE A 14 7.80 -5.16 3.72
N TYR A 15 7.62 -4.69 4.96
CA TYR A 15 8.27 -3.51 5.49
C TYR A 15 9.53 -3.98 6.25
N PRO A 16 10.71 -3.94 5.62
CA PRO A 16 11.89 -4.69 6.09
C PRO A 16 12.27 -4.35 7.53
N LYS A 17 12.25 -3.06 7.87
CA LYS A 17 12.61 -2.53 9.18
C LYS A 17 11.87 -3.19 10.35
N SER A 18 10.64 -3.69 10.10
CA SER A 18 9.76 -4.30 11.10
C SER A 18 9.43 -5.77 10.84
N PHE A 19 10.13 -6.46 9.93
CA PHE A 19 9.78 -7.83 9.59
C PHE A 19 10.43 -8.87 10.52
N LEU A 20 11.76 -8.97 10.52
CA LEU A 20 12.52 -9.83 11.45
C LEU A 20 13.97 -9.37 11.54
N ASP A 21 14.44 -9.12 12.74
CA ASP A 21 15.83 -8.79 13.07
C ASP A 21 16.60 -10.06 13.43
N THR A 22 17.69 -10.33 12.73
CA THR A 22 18.54 -11.49 12.97
C THR A 22 19.85 -11.16 13.70
N ASN A 23 20.28 -9.90 13.67
CA ASN A 23 21.56 -9.45 14.25
C ASN A 23 21.41 -8.87 15.66
N GLY A 24 20.18 -8.49 16.08
CA GLY A 24 19.87 -8.00 17.42
C GLY A 24 20.04 -6.50 17.61
N ASP A 25 20.07 -5.73 16.53
CA ASP A 25 20.17 -4.26 16.59
C ASP A 25 18.80 -3.56 16.71
N GLY A 26 17.72 -4.32 16.62
CA GLY A 26 16.34 -3.84 16.73
C GLY A 26 15.69 -3.46 15.40
N ILE A 27 16.38 -3.65 14.28
CA ILE A 27 15.93 -3.36 12.92
C ILE A 27 15.88 -4.67 12.15
N GLY A 28 14.78 -4.90 11.42
CA GLY A 28 14.65 -6.08 10.56
C GLY A 28 15.63 -6.03 9.37
N ASP A 29 16.07 -7.20 8.91
CA ASP A 29 17.14 -7.33 7.94
C ASP A 29 16.83 -8.33 6.81
N LEU A 30 17.67 -8.35 5.77
CA LEU A 30 17.53 -9.24 4.61
C LEU A 30 17.62 -10.71 4.99
N LYS A 31 18.46 -11.08 5.96
CA LYS A 31 18.54 -12.46 6.47
C LYS A 31 17.27 -12.90 7.16
N GLY A 32 16.63 -11.97 7.87
CA GLY A 32 15.30 -12.19 8.46
C GLY A 32 14.27 -12.50 7.37
N ILE A 33 14.28 -11.75 6.28
CA ILE A 33 13.40 -12.02 5.14
C ILE A 33 13.70 -13.37 4.51
N ILE A 34 14.97 -13.68 4.22
CA ILE A 34 15.39 -14.98 3.66
C ILE A 34 14.91 -16.13 4.55
N SER A 35 15.05 -16.02 5.86
CA SER A 35 14.65 -17.05 6.82
C SER A 35 13.14 -17.35 6.83
N LYS A 36 12.32 -16.44 6.30
CA LYS A 36 10.85 -16.54 6.26
C LYS A 36 10.27 -16.82 4.87
N LEU A 37 11.09 -17.05 3.86
CA LEU A 37 10.62 -17.36 2.51
C LEU A 37 9.74 -18.62 2.45
N ASP A 38 10.05 -19.65 3.26
CA ASP A 38 9.21 -20.86 3.32
C ASP A 38 7.83 -20.57 3.95
N TYR A 39 7.78 -19.73 5.00
CA TYR A 39 6.52 -19.25 5.57
C TYR A 39 5.65 -18.53 4.54
N LEU A 40 6.25 -17.64 3.73
CA LEU A 40 5.54 -16.93 2.65
C LEU A 40 5.11 -17.89 1.54
N LYS A 41 5.94 -18.87 1.18
CA LYS A 41 5.58 -19.90 0.20
C LYS A 41 4.42 -20.75 0.67
N GLU A 42 4.38 -21.14 1.94
CA GLU A 42 3.28 -21.87 2.54
C GLU A 42 1.98 -21.04 2.63
N LEU A 43 2.08 -19.72 2.79
CA LEU A 43 0.95 -18.80 2.69
C LEU A 43 0.41 -18.74 1.24
N GLY A 44 1.21 -19.13 0.25
CA GLY A 44 0.86 -19.15 -1.16
C GLY A 44 1.27 -17.90 -1.93
N ILE A 45 2.24 -17.14 -1.40
CA ILE A 45 2.74 -15.91 -2.01
C ILE A 45 3.59 -16.21 -3.25
N ASP A 46 3.43 -15.39 -4.28
CA ASP A 46 4.16 -15.45 -5.53
C ASP A 46 5.07 -14.23 -5.74
N ILE A 47 4.65 -13.05 -5.27
CA ILE A 47 5.37 -11.80 -5.44
C ILE A 47 5.62 -11.19 -4.06
N ILE A 48 6.86 -10.82 -3.78
CA ILE A 48 7.23 -10.09 -2.56
C ILE A 48 7.58 -8.66 -2.97
N TRP A 49 6.85 -7.68 -2.44
CA TRP A 49 7.19 -6.28 -2.53
C TRP A 49 7.97 -5.86 -1.29
N LEU A 50 9.19 -5.38 -1.50
CA LEU A 50 10.02 -4.80 -0.45
C LEU A 50 9.84 -3.28 -0.45
N SER A 51 9.40 -2.70 0.67
CA SER A 51 9.54 -1.26 0.91
C SER A 51 11.02 -0.87 0.86
N PRO A 52 11.39 0.43 0.71
CA PRO A 52 12.75 0.82 0.34
C PRO A 52 13.84 0.23 1.23
N ILE A 53 14.86 -0.35 0.61
CA ILE A 53 16.05 -0.91 1.27
C ILE A 53 17.35 -0.23 0.82
N TYR A 54 17.23 0.83 0.01
CA TYR A 54 18.38 1.60 -0.47
C TYR A 54 19.06 2.35 0.66
N LYS A 55 20.32 2.75 0.44
CA LYS A 55 21.03 3.64 1.37
C LYS A 55 20.24 4.94 1.55
N SER A 56 19.90 5.25 2.81
CA SER A 56 19.04 6.36 3.19
C SER A 56 19.44 6.91 4.55
N PRO A 57 19.25 8.21 4.83
CA PRO A 57 19.27 8.78 6.18
C PRO A 57 18.03 8.42 7.02
N PHE A 58 17.00 7.82 6.42
CA PHE A 58 15.74 7.41 7.06
C PHE A 58 14.92 8.56 7.68
N VAL A 59 14.95 9.73 7.08
CA VAL A 59 14.09 10.86 7.49
C VAL A 59 12.62 10.49 7.25
N ASP A 60 12.32 9.86 6.11
CA ASP A 60 11.03 9.29 5.77
C ASP A 60 11.16 7.76 5.57
N GLN A 61 11.76 7.08 6.52
CA GLN A 61 11.84 5.63 6.63
C GLN A 61 12.32 4.90 5.36
N GLY A 62 13.26 5.50 4.61
CA GLY A 62 13.85 4.92 3.40
C GLY A 62 13.36 5.53 2.09
N TYR A 63 12.31 6.36 2.12
CA TYR A 63 11.83 7.09 0.93
C TYR A 63 12.69 8.32 0.60
N ASP A 64 13.68 8.64 1.40
CA ASP A 64 14.74 9.63 1.17
C ASP A 64 16.04 8.93 0.73
N ILE A 65 16.13 8.56 -0.56
CA ILE A 65 17.23 7.72 -1.08
C ILE A 65 18.51 8.54 -1.31
N ALA A 66 19.59 8.15 -0.62
CA ALA A 66 20.89 8.77 -0.75
C ALA A 66 21.80 8.09 -1.80
N ASP A 67 21.58 6.82 -2.08
CA ASP A 67 22.28 6.07 -3.13
C ASP A 67 21.38 4.96 -3.67
N TYR A 68 21.02 5.05 -4.96
CA TYR A 68 20.16 4.08 -5.63
C TYR A 68 20.81 2.73 -5.92
N TYR A 69 22.14 2.63 -5.83
CA TYR A 69 22.91 1.42 -6.15
C TYR A 69 23.42 0.67 -4.92
N ALA A 70 23.12 1.17 -3.72
CA ALA A 70 23.58 0.58 -2.47
C ALA A 70 22.39 0.17 -1.58
N ILE A 71 22.55 -0.94 -0.87
CA ILE A 71 21.66 -1.36 0.22
C ILE A 71 22.07 -0.60 1.49
N ALA A 72 21.09 -0.20 2.30
CA ALA A 72 21.35 0.40 3.61
C ALA A 72 21.97 -0.62 4.55
N GLU A 73 23.01 -0.20 5.30
CA GLU A 73 23.78 -1.08 6.19
C GLU A 73 22.90 -1.75 7.26
N GLU A 74 21.82 -1.07 7.66
CA GLU A 74 20.84 -1.57 8.61
C GLU A 74 20.10 -2.80 8.10
N PHE A 75 19.92 -2.93 6.78
CA PHE A 75 19.23 -4.07 6.17
C PHE A 75 20.17 -5.18 5.74
N GLY A 76 21.45 -4.89 5.61
CA GLY A 76 22.45 -5.86 5.19
C GLY A 76 23.30 -5.43 4.02
N THR A 77 23.75 -6.40 3.20
CA THR A 77 24.68 -6.17 2.10
C THR A 77 24.06 -6.48 0.74
N MET A 78 24.76 -6.07 -0.33
CA MET A 78 24.37 -6.43 -1.70
C MET A 78 24.45 -7.94 -1.95
N GLU A 79 25.41 -8.63 -1.34
CA GLU A 79 25.56 -10.09 -1.40
C GLU A 79 24.35 -10.79 -0.75
N GLU A 80 23.85 -10.28 0.37
CA GLU A 80 22.65 -10.79 1.04
C GLU A 80 21.39 -10.53 0.21
N PHE A 81 21.35 -9.39 -0.49
CA PHE A 81 20.28 -9.13 -1.45
C PHE A 81 20.32 -10.10 -2.65
N ASP A 82 21.52 -10.40 -3.19
CA ASP A 82 21.67 -11.40 -4.22
C ASP A 82 21.27 -12.80 -3.74
N GLU A 83 21.56 -13.14 -2.48
CA GLU A 83 21.08 -14.36 -1.84
C GLU A 83 19.56 -14.39 -1.77
N LEU A 84 18.91 -13.28 -1.37
CA LEU A 84 17.45 -13.17 -1.32
C LEU A 84 16.82 -13.43 -2.69
N LEU A 85 17.36 -12.83 -3.77
CA LEU A 85 16.88 -13.07 -5.13
C LEU A 85 17.02 -14.55 -5.53
N ALA A 86 18.15 -15.16 -5.21
CA ALA A 86 18.42 -16.56 -5.54
C ALA A 86 17.49 -17.51 -4.75
N GLU A 87 17.28 -17.27 -3.46
CA GLU A 87 16.42 -18.09 -2.60
C GLU A 87 14.93 -17.93 -2.94
N ALA A 88 14.47 -16.72 -3.29
CA ALA A 88 13.13 -16.48 -3.79
C ALA A 88 12.89 -17.23 -5.12
N LYS A 89 13.84 -17.14 -6.05
CA LYS A 89 13.76 -17.84 -7.35
C LYS A 89 13.68 -19.36 -7.21
N LYS A 90 14.41 -19.97 -6.28
CA LYS A 90 14.31 -21.42 -5.99
C LYS A 90 12.91 -21.84 -5.55
N ARG A 91 12.14 -20.92 -4.99
CA ARG A 91 10.75 -21.13 -4.51
C ARG A 91 9.70 -20.68 -5.51
N ASP A 92 10.11 -20.31 -6.73
CA ASP A 92 9.22 -19.72 -7.75
C ASP A 92 8.48 -18.48 -7.19
N MET A 93 9.24 -17.60 -6.56
CA MET A 93 8.79 -16.34 -6.02
C MET A 93 9.53 -15.18 -6.68
N HIS A 94 8.83 -14.10 -6.93
CA HIS A 94 9.31 -12.90 -7.58
C HIS A 94 9.55 -11.80 -6.56
N ILE A 95 10.65 -11.08 -6.68
CA ILE A 95 10.93 -9.90 -5.84
C ILE A 95 10.68 -8.63 -6.67
N ILE A 96 9.91 -7.71 -6.12
CA ILE A 96 9.82 -6.34 -6.61
C ILE A 96 10.25 -5.38 -5.50
N MET A 97 10.86 -4.26 -5.87
CA MET A 97 11.29 -3.23 -4.93
C MET A 97 10.45 -1.97 -5.09
N ASP A 98 10.52 -1.11 -4.10
CA ASP A 98 10.02 0.25 -4.21
C ASP A 98 10.92 1.08 -5.13
N LEU A 99 10.33 1.90 -6.00
CA LEU A 99 11.03 2.79 -6.91
C LEU A 99 10.62 4.22 -6.59
N VAL A 100 11.48 4.96 -5.92
CA VAL A 100 11.25 6.34 -5.51
C VAL A 100 12.01 7.26 -6.46
N ILE A 101 11.31 7.86 -7.40
CA ILE A 101 11.90 8.65 -8.50
C ILE A 101 11.23 10.03 -8.70
N ASN A 102 10.28 10.41 -7.83
CA ASN A 102 9.81 11.79 -7.76
C ASN A 102 10.85 12.69 -7.09
N HIS A 103 11.56 12.19 -6.11
CA HIS A 103 12.55 12.91 -5.29
C HIS A 103 13.69 11.97 -4.91
N CYS A 104 14.76 12.52 -4.34
CA CYS A 104 15.82 11.76 -3.68
C CYS A 104 16.15 12.42 -2.32
N SER A 105 17.07 11.84 -1.56
CA SER A 105 17.57 12.47 -0.33
C SER A 105 18.35 13.75 -0.61
N ASP A 106 18.29 14.69 0.32
CA ASP A 106 19.22 15.84 0.36
C ASP A 106 20.69 15.40 0.53
N LYS A 107 20.95 14.17 0.98
CA LYS A 107 22.27 13.55 1.07
C LYS A 107 22.71 12.84 -0.21
N HIS A 108 21.83 12.73 -1.23
CA HIS A 108 22.22 12.17 -2.52
C HIS A 108 23.31 13.02 -3.18
N GLU A 109 24.30 12.36 -3.79
CA GLU A 109 25.44 13.06 -4.40
C GLU A 109 25.04 14.10 -5.45
N TRP A 110 23.94 13.90 -6.17
CA TRP A 110 23.44 14.85 -7.16
C TRP A 110 23.00 16.15 -6.50
N PHE A 111 22.26 16.07 -5.38
CA PHE A 111 21.80 17.25 -4.67
C PHE A 111 22.95 17.98 -3.96
N GLN A 112 23.89 17.24 -3.38
CA GLN A 112 25.08 17.83 -2.78
C GLN A 112 25.93 18.60 -3.80
N LYS A 113 26.09 18.05 -5.02
CA LYS A 113 26.76 18.75 -6.14
C LYS A 113 25.96 19.98 -6.62
N ALA A 114 24.62 19.88 -6.66
CA ALA A 114 23.75 21.01 -7.01
C ALA A 114 23.85 22.16 -6.00
N LEU A 115 23.92 21.86 -4.70
CA LEU A 115 24.11 22.87 -3.65
C LEU A 115 25.51 23.50 -3.72
N ALA A 116 26.55 22.73 -4.05
CA ALA A 116 27.91 23.22 -4.17
C ALA A 116 28.12 24.14 -5.38
N ASP A 117 27.36 23.91 -6.47
CA ASP A 117 27.38 24.73 -7.68
C ASP A 117 25.95 24.91 -8.22
N PRO A 118 25.21 25.92 -7.71
CA PRO A 118 23.83 26.21 -8.11
C PRO A 118 23.64 26.68 -9.57
N GLU A 119 24.70 26.86 -10.33
CA GLU A 119 24.71 27.16 -11.77
C GLU A 119 25.33 26.02 -12.59
N GLY A 120 25.75 24.94 -11.92
CA GLY A 120 26.37 23.77 -12.55
C GLY A 120 25.37 22.77 -13.13
N GLU A 121 25.91 21.72 -13.75
CA GLU A 121 25.11 20.68 -14.43
C GLU A 121 24.08 20.01 -13.51
N TYR A 122 24.44 19.76 -12.24
CA TYR A 122 23.55 19.07 -11.30
C TYR A 122 22.43 19.97 -10.76
N ALA A 123 22.57 21.30 -10.82
CA ALA A 123 21.49 22.21 -10.42
C ALA A 123 20.22 22.01 -11.25
N ASP A 124 20.34 21.65 -12.54
CA ASP A 124 19.21 21.39 -13.43
C ASP A 124 18.54 20.00 -13.20
N TYR A 125 19.09 19.19 -12.28
CA TYR A 125 18.43 17.95 -11.83
C TYR A 125 17.33 18.19 -10.80
N PHE A 126 17.24 19.41 -10.28
CA PHE A 126 16.29 19.85 -9.26
C PHE A 126 15.61 21.15 -9.67
N TYR A 127 14.62 21.57 -8.91
CA TYR A 127 13.93 22.84 -9.17
C TYR A 127 14.45 23.92 -8.22
N PHE A 128 15.39 24.73 -8.70
CA PHE A 128 15.84 25.94 -8.01
C PHE A 128 15.13 27.17 -8.58
N ARG A 129 14.61 28.05 -7.73
CA ARG A 129 13.92 29.28 -8.13
C ARG A 129 14.30 30.43 -7.21
N GLU A 130 14.39 31.64 -7.76
CA GLU A 130 14.56 32.86 -6.98
C GLU A 130 13.32 33.14 -6.15
N GLY A 131 13.52 33.61 -4.90
CA GLY A 131 12.42 34.06 -4.04
C GLY A 131 11.75 35.33 -4.59
N LYS A 132 10.51 35.55 -4.17
CA LYS A 132 9.72 36.75 -4.53
C LYS A 132 9.69 37.69 -3.32
N ASN A 133 10.41 38.83 -3.39
CA ASN A 133 10.43 39.83 -2.32
C ASN A 133 10.80 39.27 -0.94
N GLY A 134 11.78 38.36 -0.88
CA GLY A 134 12.21 37.71 0.34
C GLY A 134 11.31 36.55 0.84
N ASN A 135 10.28 36.18 0.06
CA ASN A 135 9.41 35.04 0.32
C ASN A 135 9.70 33.88 -0.65
N PRO A 136 9.20 32.66 -0.36
CA PRO A 136 9.27 31.55 -1.28
C PRO A 136 8.69 31.86 -2.67
N PRO A 137 9.10 31.13 -3.73
CA PRO A 137 8.64 31.32 -5.11
C PRO A 137 7.13 31.16 -5.31
N SER A 138 6.49 30.30 -4.52
CA SER A 138 5.03 30.10 -4.50
C SER A 138 4.54 29.66 -3.11
N ASN A 139 3.22 29.68 -2.91
CA ASN A 139 2.57 29.45 -1.63
C ASN A 139 2.22 27.98 -1.37
N TYR A 140 3.02 27.02 -1.84
CA TYR A 140 2.67 25.62 -1.69
C TYR A 140 3.01 25.06 -0.31
N ARG A 141 2.04 24.30 0.25
CA ARG A 141 2.23 23.49 1.45
C ARG A 141 2.60 22.05 1.05
N SER A 142 3.66 21.54 1.68
CA SER A 142 4.13 20.16 1.55
C SER A 142 3.10 19.14 2.04
N TYR A 143 3.18 17.89 1.56
CA TYR A 143 2.40 16.77 2.09
C TYR A 143 2.66 16.49 3.58
N PHE A 144 3.84 16.85 4.08
CA PHE A 144 4.23 16.70 5.50
C PHE A 144 4.21 18.01 6.28
N GLY A 145 3.48 19.02 5.77
CA GLY A 145 3.37 20.32 6.39
C GLY A 145 4.50 21.30 6.05
N GLY A 146 4.29 22.57 6.35
CA GLY A 146 5.24 23.63 6.02
C GLY A 146 5.30 23.96 4.52
N SER A 147 6.23 24.87 4.15
CA SER A 147 6.44 25.28 2.76
C SER A 147 7.08 24.18 1.93
N CYS A 148 6.70 24.08 0.64
CA CYS A 148 7.42 23.25 -0.36
C CYS A 148 8.77 23.84 -0.80
N TRP A 149 9.19 24.97 -0.26
CA TRP A 149 10.39 25.68 -0.66
C TRP A 149 11.32 25.92 0.51
N GLU A 150 12.57 25.46 0.38
CA GLU A 150 13.63 25.70 1.36
C GLU A 150 14.70 26.63 0.80
N PRO A 151 15.17 27.61 1.58
CA PRO A 151 16.20 28.52 1.12
C PRO A 151 17.54 27.79 0.94
N VAL A 152 18.24 28.14 -0.15
CA VAL A 152 19.60 27.66 -0.41
C VAL A 152 20.60 28.60 0.27
N PRO A 153 21.40 28.14 1.25
CA PRO A 153 22.32 28.97 2.00
C PRO A 153 23.29 29.78 1.11
N GLY A 154 23.40 31.07 1.38
CA GLY A 154 24.32 31.97 0.66
C GLY A 154 23.82 32.45 -0.71
N THR A 155 22.58 32.18 -1.06
CA THR A 155 21.93 32.62 -2.30
C THR A 155 20.57 33.23 -2.01
N ASP A 156 19.91 33.78 -3.03
CA ASP A 156 18.50 34.20 -3.01
C ASP A 156 17.53 33.13 -3.60
N LYS A 157 18.06 31.92 -3.85
CA LYS A 157 17.32 30.80 -4.39
C LYS A 157 16.72 29.92 -3.31
N TYR A 158 15.65 29.21 -3.72
CA TYR A 158 15.00 28.14 -2.97
C TYR A 158 15.00 26.87 -3.81
N TYR A 159 15.09 25.70 -3.17
CA TYR A 159 14.82 24.44 -3.82
C TYR A 159 13.43 23.92 -3.48
N PHE A 160 12.86 23.15 -4.39
CA PHE A 160 11.49 22.62 -4.30
C PHE A 160 11.46 21.20 -3.75
N HIS A 161 10.49 20.92 -2.88
CA HIS A 161 10.17 19.59 -2.37
C HIS A 161 8.66 19.46 -2.11
N MET A 162 8.04 18.34 -2.47
CA MET A 162 6.63 18.09 -2.18
C MET A 162 6.43 17.35 -0.86
N PHE A 163 7.43 16.60 -0.42
CA PHE A 163 7.46 15.84 0.83
C PHE A 163 8.34 16.54 1.88
N ALA A 164 9.15 15.80 2.64
CA ALA A 164 10.04 16.45 3.60
C ALA A 164 11.09 17.36 2.89
N LYS A 165 11.57 18.38 3.60
CA LYS A 165 12.62 19.26 3.07
C LYS A 165 13.92 18.51 2.74
N GLU A 166 14.13 17.37 3.36
CA GLU A 166 15.22 16.44 3.07
C GLU A 166 14.98 15.58 1.81
N GLN A 167 13.83 15.78 1.10
CA GLN A 167 13.45 15.04 -0.10
C GLN A 167 13.28 15.99 -1.30
N PRO A 168 14.35 16.62 -1.82
CA PRO A 168 14.29 17.52 -2.97
C PRO A 168 13.74 16.79 -4.20
N ASP A 169 12.79 17.44 -4.88
CA ASP A 169 12.12 16.89 -6.06
C ASP A 169 13.03 16.89 -7.29
N LEU A 170 13.01 15.80 -8.04
CA LEU A 170 13.78 15.58 -9.25
C LEU A 170 13.12 16.24 -10.46
N ASN A 171 13.90 16.92 -11.29
CA ASN A 171 13.45 17.62 -12.49
C ASN A 171 13.30 16.66 -13.68
N TRP A 172 12.14 16.05 -13.82
CA TRP A 172 11.82 15.11 -14.91
C TRP A 172 11.81 15.73 -16.31
N GLU A 173 11.83 17.05 -16.44
CA GLU A 173 12.02 17.71 -17.74
C GLU A 173 13.46 17.57 -18.26
N ASN A 174 14.42 17.28 -17.38
CA ASN A 174 15.83 17.11 -17.76
C ASN A 174 16.07 15.70 -18.35
N PRO A 175 16.41 15.58 -19.65
CA PRO A 175 16.62 14.27 -20.27
C PRO A 175 17.87 13.54 -19.77
N LYS A 176 18.89 14.24 -19.26
CA LYS A 176 20.08 13.61 -18.68
C LYS A 176 19.75 12.94 -17.36
N LEU A 177 18.92 13.58 -16.55
CA LEU A 177 18.43 12.98 -15.30
C LEU A 177 17.60 11.74 -15.62
N ARG A 178 16.62 11.84 -16.54
CA ARG A 178 15.81 10.67 -16.94
C ARG A 178 16.68 9.50 -17.37
N GLN A 179 17.72 9.74 -18.19
CA GLN A 179 18.63 8.67 -18.60
C GLN A 179 19.32 7.99 -17.42
N LYS A 180 19.79 8.75 -16.43
CA LYS A 180 20.40 8.19 -15.20
C LYS A 180 19.41 7.34 -14.40
N LEU A 181 18.15 7.76 -14.31
CA LEU A 181 17.10 6.98 -13.67
C LEU A 181 16.80 5.70 -14.46
N TYR A 182 16.74 5.76 -15.78
CA TYR A 182 16.51 4.58 -16.63
C TYR A 182 17.67 3.59 -16.54
N ASP A 183 18.93 4.05 -16.52
CA ASP A 183 20.10 3.21 -16.33
C ASP A 183 20.05 2.48 -14.98
N MET A 184 19.66 3.19 -13.92
CA MET A 184 19.51 2.62 -12.58
C MET A 184 18.39 1.56 -12.53
N ILE A 185 17.21 1.84 -13.09
CA ILE A 185 16.09 0.90 -13.14
C ILE A 185 16.49 -0.37 -13.91
N ASN A 186 17.11 -0.19 -15.08
CA ASN A 186 17.58 -1.32 -15.91
C ASN A 186 18.62 -2.16 -15.17
N TRP A 187 19.54 -1.52 -14.44
CA TRP A 187 20.55 -2.24 -13.65
C TRP A 187 19.91 -3.16 -12.58
N TRP A 188 18.87 -2.70 -11.89
CA TRP A 188 18.15 -3.54 -10.94
C TRP A 188 17.38 -4.68 -11.61
N LEU A 189 16.77 -4.44 -12.77
CA LEU A 189 16.09 -5.48 -13.54
C LEU A 189 17.06 -6.53 -14.08
N GLU A 190 18.23 -6.11 -14.57
CA GLU A 190 19.31 -6.99 -15.00
C GLU A 190 19.88 -7.82 -13.85
N LYS A 191 19.89 -7.28 -12.64
CA LYS A 191 20.29 -7.97 -11.41
C LYS A 191 19.32 -9.11 -11.04
N GLY A 192 18.09 -9.08 -11.51
CA GLY A 192 17.12 -10.16 -11.34
C GLY A 192 15.82 -9.76 -10.64
N LEU A 193 15.58 -8.48 -10.44
CA LEU A 193 14.26 -8.02 -10.00
C LEU A 193 13.19 -8.35 -11.03
N SER A 194 11.99 -8.68 -10.57
CA SER A 194 10.83 -8.92 -11.42
C SER A 194 9.99 -7.68 -11.69
N GLY A 195 10.33 -6.54 -11.08
CA GLY A 195 9.63 -5.29 -11.28
C GLY A 195 9.70 -4.33 -10.08
N PHE A 196 8.76 -3.38 -10.06
CA PHE A 196 8.73 -2.31 -9.07
C PHE A 196 7.31 -1.91 -8.64
N ARG A 197 7.16 -1.52 -7.39
CA ARG A 197 6.13 -0.59 -6.96
C ARG A 197 6.68 0.83 -7.12
N ILE A 198 5.95 1.72 -7.74
CA ILE A 198 6.46 3.04 -8.14
C ILE A 198 5.78 4.11 -7.30
N ASP A 199 6.57 4.71 -6.44
CA ASP A 199 6.17 5.69 -5.44
C ASP A 199 5.77 7.02 -6.06
N ALA A 200 4.66 7.60 -5.58
CA ALA A 200 4.21 8.97 -5.88
C ALA A 200 4.36 9.39 -7.35
N ILE A 201 4.16 8.47 -8.28
CA ILE A 201 4.61 8.59 -9.67
C ILE A 201 3.92 9.69 -10.47
N ILE A 202 2.70 10.06 -10.13
CA ILE A 202 2.01 11.16 -10.82
C ILE A 202 2.61 12.53 -10.48
N ASN A 203 3.36 12.63 -9.39
CA ASN A 203 3.98 13.87 -8.93
C ASN A 203 5.21 14.27 -9.76
N ILE A 204 5.71 13.42 -10.66
CA ILE A 204 6.92 13.72 -11.45
C ILE A 204 6.75 14.89 -12.43
N LYS A 205 5.52 15.17 -12.86
CA LYS A 205 5.21 16.33 -13.73
C LYS A 205 4.89 17.56 -12.89
N LYS A 206 5.57 18.68 -13.17
CA LYS A 206 5.38 19.96 -12.48
C LYS A 206 4.97 21.06 -13.47
N ASP A 207 4.18 22.02 -13.01
CA ASP A 207 4.07 23.31 -13.70
C ASP A 207 5.33 24.14 -13.42
N LEU A 208 6.19 24.29 -14.43
CA LEU A 208 7.47 24.98 -14.29
C LEU A 208 7.36 26.48 -13.95
N LYS A 209 6.15 27.05 -14.06
CA LYS A 209 5.86 28.43 -13.64
C LYS A 209 5.65 28.56 -12.14
N PHE A 210 5.32 27.46 -11.46
CA PHE A 210 5.00 27.43 -10.04
C PHE A 210 4.04 28.55 -9.63
N PRO A 211 2.82 28.64 -10.25
CA PRO A 211 1.85 29.69 -9.92
C PRO A 211 1.34 29.54 -8.49
N ASP A 212 0.99 30.65 -7.84
CA ASP A 212 0.27 30.59 -6.58
C ASP A 212 -1.15 30.03 -6.78
N PHE A 213 -1.66 29.26 -5.81
CA PHE A 213 -3.05 28.80 -5.74
C PHE A 213 -3.79 29.49 -4.61
N GLU A 214 -5.11 29.46 -4.69
CA GLU A 214 -5.97 29.94 -3.59
C GLU A 214 -5.69 29.11 -2.32
N PRO A 215 -5.34 29.77 -1.21
CA PRO A 215 -5.06 29.09 0.05
C PRO A 215 -6.22 28.20 0.51
N ASP A 216 -5.89 27.05 1.08
CA ASP A 216 -6.86 26.08 1.60
C ASP A 216 -6.67 25.79 3.11
N GLY A 217 -5.76 26.49 3.77
CA GLY A 217 -5.46 26.38 5.19
C GLY A 217 -5.31 27.72 5.89
N ALA A 218 -5.37 27.71 7.22
CA ALA A 218 -5.17 28.88 8.08
C ALA A 218 -3.75 29.45 7.99
N ASP A 219 -2.78 28.67 7.49
CA ASP A 219 -1.40 29.02 7.27
C ASP A 219 -1.17 29.94 6.04
N GLY A 220 -2.23 30.21 5.26
CA GLY A 220 -2.16 31.00 4.03
C GLY A 220 -1.52 30.29 2.85
N MET A 221 -1.27 28.98 2.95
CA MET A 221 -0.71 28.14 1.89
C MET A 221 -1.78 27.31 1.20
N ALA A 222 -1.43 26.78 0.02
CA ALA A 222 -2.25 25.88 -0.76
C ALA A 222 -1.58 24.51 -0.85
N GLY A 223 -2.32 23.42 -0.69
CA GLY A 223 -1.76 22.07 -0.83
C GLY A 223 -1.08 21.86 -2.18
N CYS A 224 0.13 21.30 -2.18
CA CYS A 224 0.94 21.12 -3.40
C CYS A 224 0.30 20.17 -4.42
N TRP A 225 -0.62 19.30 -3.98
CA TRP A 225 -1.40 18.44 -4.86
C TRP A 225 -2.21 19.19 -5.92
N LYS A 226 -2.62 20.44 -5.64
CA LYS A 226 -3.34 21.31 -6.61
C LYS A 226 -2.50 21.57 -7.85
N MET A 227 -1.18 21.68 -7.72
CA MET A 227 -0.28 21.83 -8.87
C MET A 227 -0.28 20.55 -9.72
N VAL A 228 -0.23 19.38 -9.09
CA VAL A 228 -0.26 18.08 -9.79
C VAL A 228 -1.57 17.92 -10.57
N GLU A 229 -2.71 18.27 -9.97
CA GLU A 229 -4.01 18.19 -10.64
C GLU A 229 -4.19 19.22 -11.77
N SER A 230 -3.44 20.32 -11.73
CA SER A 230 -3.54 21.42 -12.72
C SER A 230 -2.63 21.24 -13.93
N VAL A 231 -1.69 20.29 -13.91
CA VAL A 231 -0.70 20.11 -14.98
C VAL A 231 -1.01 18.86 -15.82
N ASP A 232 -0.94 19.02 -17.14
CA ASP A 232 -1.09 17.93 -18.11
C ASP A 232 0.28 17.38 -18.55
N GLY A 233 0.28 16.18 -19.17
CA GLY A 233 1.46 15.62 -19.84
C GLY A 233 2.29 14.65 -19.01
N VAL A 234 1.81 14.22 -17.85
CA VAL A 234 2.48 13.14 -17.09
C VAL A 234 2.56 11.85 -17.90
N GLY A 235 1.53 11.53 -18.69
CA GLY A 235 1.49 10.32 -19.54
C GLY A 235 2.64 10.23 -20.53
N GLU A 236 3.15 11.36 -21.07
CA GLU A 236 4.31 11.36 -21.97
C GLU A 236 5.59 10.88 -21.24
N LEU A 237 5.80 11.33 -19.99
CA LEU A 237 6.92 10.92 -19.17
C LEU A 237 6.81 9.44 -18.75
N LEU A 238 5.59 8.99 -18.44
CA LEU A 238 5.33 7.59 -18.09
C LEU A 238 5.54 6.65 -19.26
N GLU A 239 5.14 7.04 -20.46
CA GLU A 239 5.37 6.26 -21.67
C GLU A 239 6.86 6.19 -22.05
N ASP A 240 7.60 7.28 -21.87
CA ASP A 240 9.06 7.31 -22.05
C ASP A 240 9.75 6.40 -21.04
N LEU A 241 9.38 6.48 -19.77
CA LEU A 241 9.85 5.59 -18.71
C LEU A 241 9.59 4.12 -19.05
N LYS A 242 8.35 3.75 -19.38
CA LYS A 242 7.96 2.38 -19.73
C LYS A 242 8.79 1.82 -20.88
N LYS A 243 8.91 2.57 -21.98
CA LYS A 243 9.66 2.15 -23.19
C LYS A 243 11.14 1.94 -22.92
N ASN A 244 11.73 2.78 -22.08
CA ASN A 244 13.16 2.73 -21.80
C ASN A 244 13.55 1.74 -20.71
N THR A 245 12.56 1.24 -19.93
CA THR A 245 12.80 0.35 -18.78
C THR A 245 11.91 -0.90 -18.80
N PHE A 246 10.75 -0.84 -18.19
CA PHE A 246 9.91 -1.98 -17.82
C PHE A 246 9.52 -2.88 -18.99
N GLN A 247 9.22 -2.29 -20.15
CA GLN A 247 8.79 -3.03 -21.33
C GLN A 247 9.89 -3.96 -21.86
N LYS A 248 11.17 -3.62 -21.65
CA LYS A 248 12.31 -4.43 -22.11
C LYS A 248 12.45 -5.75 -21.37
N TYR A 249 11.92 -5.83 -20.15
CA TYR A 249 12.14 -6.94 -19.22
C TYR A 249 10.85 -7.71 -18.87
N ASP A 250 9.68 -7.35 -19.47
CA ASP A 250 8.36 -7.85 -19.06
C ASP A 250 8.16 -7.71 -17.53
N ALA A 251 8.60 -6.58 -16.99
CA ALA A 251 8.59 -6.31 -15.56
C ALA A 251 7.17 -6.06 -15.05
N PHE A 252 6.86 -6.58 -13.86
CA PHE A 252 5.62 -6.27 -13.16
C PHE A 252 5.73 -4.91 -12.46
N THR A 253 4.81 -4.02 -12.75
CA THR A 253 4.81 -2.66 -12.18
C THR A 253 3.49 -2.33 -11.50
N VAL A 254 3.60 -1.72 -10.32
CA VAL A 254 2.45 -1.24 -9.55
C VAL A 254 2.61 0.25 -9.30
N GLY A 255 1.82 1.08 -9.98
CA GLY A 255 1.85 2.52 -9.78
C GLY A 255 1.08 2.95 -8.54
N GLU A 256 1.67 3.86 -7.76
CA GLU A 256 0.94 4.59 -6.74
C GLU A 256 0.34 5.85 -7.37
N VAL A 257 -0.95 5.79 -7.64
CA VAL A 257 -1.70 6.83 -8.35
C VAL A 257 -2.88 7.27 -7.49
N PHE A 258 -2.82 8.50 -6.98
CA PHE A 258 -3.90 9.14 -6.26
C PHE A 258 -4.68 10.10 -7.17
N ASN A 259 -5.90 10.45 -6.80
CA ASN A 259 -6.73 11.47 -7.44
C ASN A 259 -6.93 11.30 -8.95
N MET A 260 -6.83 10.07 -9.44
CA MET A 260 -7.04 9.73 -10.84
C MET A 260 -8.50 9.97 -11.24
N LYS A 261 -8.72 10.65 -12.35
CA LYS A 261 -10.06 10.78 -12.95
C LYS A 261 -10.50 9.44 -13.56
N ALA A 262 -11.80 9.19 -13.59
CA ALA A 262 -12.35 7.91 -14.06
C ALA A 262 -12.00 7.61 -15.53
N ASP A 263 -11.88 8.63 -16.37
CA ASP A 263 -11.52 8.53 -17.78
C ASP A 263 -10.01 8.35 -18.03
N GLU A 264 -9.16 8.61 -17.02
CA GLU A 264 -7.71 8.40 -17.09
C GLU A 264 -7.29 6.94 -16.82
N LEU A 265 -8.17 6.12 -16.22
CA LEU A 265 -7.84 4.73 -15.86
C LEU A 265 -7.24 3.90 -17.01
N PRO A 266 -7.73 4.00 -18.28
CA PRO A 266 -7.14 3.25 -19.39
C PRO A 266 -5.70 3.65 -19.74
N GLU A 267 -5.26 4.86 -19.37
CA GLU A 267 -3.88 5.31 -19.57
C GLU A 267 -2.92 4.63 -18.59
N PHE A 268 -3.40 4.32 -17.40
CA PHE A 268 -2.57 3.72 -16.36
C PHE A 268 -2.49 2.21 -16.44
N ILE A 269 -3.60 1.53 -16.75
CA ILE A 269 -3.69 0.06 -16.74
C ILE A 269 -4.30 -0.49 -18.03
N GLY A 270 -4.15 -1.80 -18.24
CA GLY A 270 -4.67 -2.48 -19.43
C GLY A 270 -3.61 -2.77 -20.45
N GLU A 271 -4.01 -3.11 -21.67
CA GLU A 271 -3.11 -3.60 -22.71
C GLU A 271 -2.03 -2.58 -23.11
N ASN A 272 -2.40 -1.30 -23.14
CA ASN A 272 -1.50 -0.20 -23.48
C ASN A 272 -1.15 0.68 -22.27
N GLY A 273 -1.60 0.31 -21.07
CA GLY A 273 -1.36 1.10 -19.86
C GLY A 273 0.12 1.29 -19.52
N HIS A 274 0.43 2.37 -18.84
CA HIS A 274 1.80 2.70 -18.43
C HIS A 274 2.35 1.71 -17.42
N PHE A 275 1.46 1.10 -16.61
CA PHE A 275 1.80 0.13 -15.56
C PHE A 275 1.07 -1.20 -15.78
N SER A 276 1.58 -2.27 -15.16
CA SER A 276 0.88 -3.55 -15.09
C SER A 276 -0.41 -3.42 -14.30
N THR A 277 -0.37 -2.67 -13.20
CA THR A 277 -1.50 -2.36 -12.32
C THR A 277 -1.23 -1.09 -11.51
N ILE A 278 -2.26 -0.57 -10.86
CA ILE A 278 -2.18 0.49 -9.85
C ILE A 278 -2.91 0.03 -8.59
N PHE A 279 -2.58 0.60 -7.44
CA PHE A 279 -3.32 0.33 -6.21
C PHE A 279 -4.76 0.84 -6.28
N ASP A 280 -5.68 0.08 -5.68
CA ASP A 280 -7.06 0.52 -5.52
C ASP A 280 -7.22 1.32 -4.22
N PHE A 281 -7.07 2.64 -4.32
CA PHE A 281 -7.26 3.58 -3.21
C PHE A 281 -8.68 4.13 -3.10
N SER A 282 -9.62 3.69 -3.94
CA SER A 282 -10.99 4.22 -3.97
C SER A 282 -11.72 4.16 -2.63
N ALA A 283 -11.42 3.15 -1.82
CA ALA A 283 -11.98 2.99 -0.47
C ALA A 283 -11.16 3.73 0.60
N HIS A 284 -9.87 3.96 0.36
CA HIS A 284 -8.97 4.58 1.33
C HIS A 284 -9.26 6.08 1.50
N CYS A 285 -9.51 6.79 0.40
CA CYS A 285 -9.83 8.22 0.41
C CYS A 285 -11.16 8.57 1.11
N LEU A 286 -12.01 7.58 1.41
CA LEU A 286 -13.29 7.82 2.10
C LEU A 286 -13.16 8.23 3.57
N SER A 287 -11.99 8.07 4.15
CA SER A 287 -11.70 8.46 5.54
C SER A 287 -10.71 9.61 5.64
N ASP A 288 -10.51 10.37 4.56
CA ASP A 288 -9.70 11.58 4.60
C ASP A 288 -10.50 12.73 5.22
N GLY A 289 -9.86 13.51 6.10
CA GLY A 289 -10.44 14.69 6.69
C GLY A 289 -10.25 15.91 5.78
N GLU A 290 -11.12 16.88 5.92
CA GLU A 290 -11.04 18.14 5.16
C GLU A 290 -9.88 19.03 5.66
N HIS A 291 -9.59 19.00 6.97
CA HIS A 291 -8.59 19.86 7.61
C HIS A 291 -7.45 19.07 8.26
N GLY A 292 -7.56 17.76 8.31
CA GLY A 292 -6.56 16.86 8.88
C GLY A 292 -7.16 15.59 9.47
N TRP A 293 -6.34 14.81 10.16
CA TRP A 293 -6.80 13.53 10.73
C TRP A 293 -7.84 13.70 11.85
N TYR A 294 -7.88 14.86 12.50
CA TYR A 294 -8.80 15.09 13.61
C TYR A 294 -10.27 15.19 13.18
N ASP A 295 -10.55 15.61 11.96
CA ASP A 295 -11.89 15.69 11.40
C ASP A 295 -12.19 14.57 10.39
N ALA A 296 -11.25 13.64 10.18
CA ALA A 296 -11.40 12.50 9.31
C ALA A 296 -12.60 11.63 9.74
N PRO A 297 -13.57 11.36 8.85
CA PRO A 297 -14.74 10.55 9.17
C PRO A 297 -14.33 9.11 9.49
N LYS A 298 -15.14 8.43 10.31
CA LYS A 298 -15.02 6.98 10.43
C LYS A 298 -15.54 6.32 9.16
N MET A 299 -14.90 5.19 8.80
CA MET A 299 -15.32 4.42 7.64
C MET A 299 -16.79 3.97 7.79
N GLU A 300 -17.61 4.34 6.82
CA GLU A 300 -19.01 3.91 6.71
C GLU A 300 -19.10 2.73 5.74
N PHE A 301 -19.64 1.61 6.18
CA PHE A 301 -19.73 0.38 5.40
C PHE A 301 -20.41 0.58 4.03
N SER A 302 -21.51 1.32 3.98
CA SER A 302 -22.25 1.58 2.74
C SER A 302 -21.42 2.35 1.70
N LYS A 303 -20.64 3.33 2.14
CA LYS A 303 -19.72 4.10 1.29
C LYS A 303 -18.57 3.22 0.81
N TRP A 304 -17.98 2.44 1.72
CA TRP A 304 -16.90 1.51 1.40
C TRP A 304 -17.34 0.45 0.39
N ARG A 305 -18.48 -0.22 0.60
CA ARG A 305 -19.06 -1.18 -0.34
C ARG A 305 -19.28 -0.57 -1.72
N LYS A 306 -19.90 0.61 -1.77
CA LYS A 306 -20.16 1.33 -3.03
C LYS A 306 -18.86 1.65 -3.78
N ALA A 307 -17.84 2.13 -3.09
CA ALA A 307 -16.55 2.47 -3.70
C ALA A 307 -15.88 1.23 -4.29
N ILE A 308 -15.85 0.09 -3.56
CA ILE A 308 -15.34 -1.18 -4.07
C ILE A 308 -16.11 -1.61 -5.32
N PHE A 309 -17.43 -1.64 -5.28
CA PHE A 309 -18.25 -2.09 -6.42
C PHE A 309 -18.01 -1.21 -7.64
N GLN A 310 -18.01 0.10 -7.48
CA GLN A 310 -17.73 1.02 -8.56
C GLN A 310 -16.33 0.79 -9.14
N SER A 311 -15.31 0.72 -8.29
CA SER A 311 -13.93 0.47 -8.74
C SER A 311 -13.79 -0.83 -9.50
N GLN A 312 -14.40 -1.93 -9.02
CA GLN A 312 -14.37 -3.23 -9.69
C GLN A 312 -15.06 -3.20 -11.05
N MET A 313 -16.25 -2.58 -11.13
CA MET A 313 -17.03 -2.47 -12.36
C MET A 313 -16.34 -1.61 -13.43
N GLU A 314 -15.64 -0.56 -13.03
CA GLU A 314 -14.87 0.28 -13.94
C GLU A 314 -13.59 -0.43 -14.39
N THR A 315 -12.83 -0.97 -13.45
CA THR A 315 -11.52 -1.58 -13.70
C THR A 315 -11.59 -2.80 -14.62
N GLN A 316 -12.62 -3.66 -14.48
CA GLN A 316 -12.71 -4.89 -15.25
C GLN A 316 -12.83 -4.68 -16.76
N LYS A 317 -13.19 -3.48 -17.20
CA LYS A 317 -13.27 -3.10 -18.61
C LYS A 317 -11.89 -2.98 -19.27
N TYR A 318 -10.86 -2.68 -18.48
CA TYR A 318 -9.53 -2.32 -18.98
C TYR A 318 -8.43 -3.28 -18.52
N GLY A 319 -8.44 -3.70 -17.23
CA GLY A 319 -7.34 -4.45 -16.67
C GLY A 319 -7.59 -4.95 -15.25
N PHE A 320 -6.59 -4.83 -14.42
CA PHE A 320 -6.58 -5.23 -13.02
C PHE A 320 -6.06 -4.10 -12.16
N LYS A 321 -6.61 -3.93 -10.96
CA LYS A 321 -6.01 -3.16 -9.88
C LYS A 321 -5.36 -4.07 -8.85
N ALA A 322 -4.41 -3.55 -8.11
CA ALA A 322 -3.85 -4.17 -6.92
C ALA A 322 -4.81 -3.91 -5.74
N ASN A 323 -5.46 -4.99 -5.27
CA ASN A 323 -6.42 -4.92 -4.16
C ASN A 323 -5.68 -4.92 -2.84
N ILE A 324 -5.86 -3.89 -2.01
CA ILE A 324 -5.28 -3.74 -0.68
C ILE A 324 -6.34 -3.38 0.35
N ILE A 325 -6.12 -3.74 1.60
CA ILE A 325 -6.86 -3.23 2.77
C ILE A 325 -5.96 -2.53 3.77
N GLU A 326 -4.65 -2.71 3.66
CA GLU A 326 -3.63 -2.03 4.44
C GLU A 326 -2.28 -2.08 3.72
N ASN A 327 -1.41 -1.14 4.05
CA ASN A 327 -0.01 -1.08 3.67
C ASN A 327 0.78 -0.34 4.75
N HIS A 328 2.04 0.02 4.50
CA HIS A 328 2.91 0.72 5.44
C HIS A 328 2.58 2.22 5.64
N ASP A 329 1.69 2.79 4.82
CA ASP A 329 1.26 4.20 4.88
C ASP A 329 -0.17 4.38 5.40
N GLU A 330 -0.81 3.27 5.80
CA GLU A 330 -2.18 3.23 6.27
C GLU A 330 -2.27 2.61 7.65
N PRO A 331 -3.30 2.93 8.45
CA PRO A 331 -3.57 2.15 9.65
C PRO A 331 -3.93 0.70 9.31
N ARG A 332 -3.87 -0.21 10.29
CA ARG A 332 -4.25 -1.61 10.09
C ARG A 332 -5.69 -1.75 9.58
N GLY A 333 -5.88 -2.55 8.54
CA GLY A 333 -7.18 -2.71 7.86
C GLY A 333 -8.30 -3.18 8.77
N VAL A 334 -8.02 -4.10 9.69
CA VAL A 334 -8.99 -4.56 10.70
C VAL A 334 -9.48 -3.40 11.57
N SER A 335 -8.58 -2.50 11.97
CA SER A 335 -8.91 -1.33 12.81
C SER A 335 -9.61 -0.23 12.02
N ARG A 336 -9.34 -0.11 10.71
CA ARG A 336 -9.92 0.92 9.85
C ARG A 336 -11.30 0.56 9.31
N PHE A 337 -11.44 -0.65 8.76
CA PHE A 337 -12.64 -1.05 8.01
C PHE A 337 -13.68 -1.78 8.86
N LEU A 338 -13.30 -2.35 9.99
CA LEU A 338 -14.22 -3.08 10.84
C LEU A 338 -14.62 -2.26 12.07
N PRO A 339 -15.90 -2.18 12.40
CA PRO A 339 -16.35 -1.63 13.67
C PRO A 339 -15.85 -2.50 14.84
N ALA A 340 -15.81 -1.92 16.04
CA ALA A 340 -15.20 -2.56 17.20
C ALA A 340 -15.70 -3.99 17.48
N TYR A 341 -17.00 -4.26 17.30
CA TYR A 341 -17.57 -5.61 17.50
C TYR A 341 -17.06 -6.64 16.49
N ALA A 342 -16.65 -6.20 15.31
CA ALA A 342 -16.16 -7.06 14.23
C ALA A 342 -14.62 -7.20 14.20
N GLN A 343 -13.88 -6.49 15.05
CA GLN A 343 -12.41 -6.59 15.16
C GLN A 343 -11.99 -7.87 15.90
N THR A 344 -12.46 -8.99 15.43
CA THR A 344 -12.29 -10.34 15.95
C THR A 344 -11.67 -11.25 14.89
N PRO A 345 -11.16 -12.45 15.23
CA PRO A 345 -10.67 -13.39 14.22
C PRO A 345 -11.70 -13.72 13.13
N VAL A 346 -12.99 -13.75 13.48
CA VAL A 346 -14.08 -14.02 12.51
C VAL A 346 -14.24 -12.86 11.53
N GLY A 347 -14.29 -11.61 12.03
CA GLY A 347 -14.37 -10.43 11.18
C GLY A 347 -13.10 -10.22 10.33
N THR A 348 -11.93 -10.52 10.87
CA THR A 348 -10.66 -10.48 10.11
C THR A 348 -10.68 -11.45 8.93
N LYS A 349 -11.16 -12.68 9.12
CA LYS A 349 -11.34 -13.65 8.05
C LYS A 349 -12.34 -13.17 7.01
N MET A 350 -13.45 -12.54 7.44
CA MET A 350 -14.46 -11.96 6.55
C MET A 350 -13.84 -10.87 5.67
N LEU A 351 -13.15 -9.90 6.26
CA LEU A 351 -12.50 -8.81 5.54
C LEU A 351 -11.46 -9.34 4.53
N GLY A 352 -10.61 -10.30 4.96
CA GLY A 352 -9.65 -10.96 4.09
C GLY A 352 -10.29 -11.70 2.92
N THR A 353 -11.42 -12.38 3.15
CA THR A 353 -12.15 -13.09 2.08
C THR A 353 -12.65 -12.13 1.01
N VAL A 354 -13.28 -11.02 1.43
CA VAL A 354 -13.72 -9.99 0.49
C VAL A 354 -12.54 -9.50 -0.35
N ASN A 355 -11.46 -9.05 0.29
CA ASN A 355 -10.31 -8.48 -0.43
C ASN A 355 -9.65 -9.47 -1.40
N LEU A 356 -9.37 -10.69 -0.95
CA LEU A 356 -8.64 -11.67 -1.75
C LEU A 356 -9.47 -12.26 -2.90
N LEU A 357 -10.80 -12.22 -2.85
CA LEU A 357 -11.66 -12.77 -3.91
C LEU A 357 -12.21 -11.71 -4.88
N LEU A 358 -11.95 -10.41 -4.65
CA LEU A 358 -12.15 -9.37 -5.66
C LEU A 358 -11.34 -9.67 -6.94
N ARG A 359 -11.78 -9.11 -8.06
CA ARG A 359 -11.03 -9.17 -9.32
C ARG A 359 -9.85 -8.20 -9.24
N GLY A 360 -8.65 -8.70 -9.49
CA GLY A 360 -7.41 -7.92 -9.37
C GLY A 360 -6.27 -8.77 -8.81
N ILE A 361 -5.16 -8.11 -8.53
CA ILE A 361 -3.98 -8.72 -7.90
C ILE A 361 -4.06 -8.43 -6.40
N PRO A 362 -4.35 -9.43 -5.54
CA PRO A 362 -4.41 -9.20 -4.11
C PRO A 362 -3.01 -8.99 -3.54
N PHE A 363 -2.86 -7.95 -2.75
CA PHE A 363 -1.69 -7.67 -1.93
C PHE A 363 -2.04 -7.91 -0.46
N ILE A 364 -1.24 -8.69 0.22
CA ILE A 364 -1.30 -8.93 1.67
C ILE A 364 -0.15 -8.13 2.29
N TYR A 365 -0.43 -7.32 3.28
CA TYR A 365 0.60 -6.63 4.04
C TYR A 365 1.06 -7.49 5.22
N GLN A 366 2.35 -7.45 5.58
CA GLN A 366 2.88 -8.20 6.72
C GLN A 366 2.05 -8.01 7.99
N GLY A 367 1.62 -9.13 8.60
CA GLY A 367 0.77 -9.15 9.79
C GLY A 367 -0.74 -9.13 9.50
N GLN A 368 -1.16 -8.81 8.28
CA GLN A 368 -2.56 -8.90 7.88
C GLN A 368 -3.09 -10.33 7.99
N GLU A 369 -2.29 -11.30 7.59
CA GLU A 369 -2.60 -12.74 7.59
C GLU A 369 -2.78 -13.35 8.98
N ILE A 370 -2.32 -12.65 10.02
CA ILE A 370 -2.54 -13.04 11.43
C ILE A 370 -3.53 -12.11 12.14
N GLY A 371 -3.99 -11.04 11.49
CA GLY A 371 -4.97 -10.10 12.01
C GLY A 371 -4.39 -9.07 12.99
N MET A 372 -3.18 -8.57 12.75
CA MET A 372 -2.61 -7.46 13.51
C MET A 372 -3.50 -6.23 13.44
N LYS A 373 -3.57 -5.47 14.54
CA LYS A 373 -4.41 -4.29 14.72
C LYS A 373 -3.56 -3.05 15.01
N ASN A 374 -4.20 -1.88 15.02
CA ASN A 374 -3.56 -0.65 15.50
C ASN A 374 -3.06 -0.84 16.94
N ALA A 375 -1.86 -0.32 17.20
CA ALA A 375 -1.34 -0.23 18.55
C ALA A 375 -2.00 0.92 19.33
N LYS A 376 -1.90 0.89 20.65
CA LYS A 376 -2.30 2.01 21.50
C LYS A 376 -1.06 2.83 21.88
N TRP A 377 -1.06 4.09 21.50
CA TRP A 377 -0.01 5.07 21.79
C TRP A 377 -0.46 6.01 22.91
N ASN A 378 0.43 6.33 23.84
CA ASN A 378 0.08 7.10 25.02
C ASN A 378 0.53 8.56 24.93
N SER A 379 1.55 8.86 24.11
CA SER A 379 2.03 10.22 23.87
C SER A 379 2.52 10.36 22.43
N ILE A 380 2.60 11.59 21.96
CA ILE A 380 3.14 11.91 20.63
C ILE A 380 4.61 11.51 20.48
N ASP A 381 5.36 11.48 21.57
CA ASP A 381 6.79 11.10 21.59
C ASP A 381 7.04 9.61 21.32
N GLU A 382 6.01 8.76 21.44
CA GLU A 382 6.12 7.34 21.12
C GLU A 382 6.09 7.08 19.60
N PHE A 383 5.61 8.04 18.80
CA PHE A 383 5.57 7.92 17.34
C PHE A 383 6.89 8.33 16.70
N ASP A 384 7.29 7.60 15.67
CA ASP A 384 8.43 7.95 14.83
C ASP A 384 7.99 8.74 13.58
N ASP A 385 6.81 8.44 13.05
CA ASP A 385 6.25 8.99 11.83
C ASP A 385 6.14 10.52 11.83
N ILE A 386 6.80 11.17 10.86
CA ILE A 386 6.81 12.63 10.67
C ILE A 386 5.41 13.17 10.36
N SER A 387 4.61 12.42 9.57
CA SER A 387 3.24 12.81 9.25
C SER A 387 2.35 12.81 10.49
N THR A 388 2.51 11.86 11.40
CA THR A 388 1.76 11.81 12.66
C THR A 388 2.05 13.02 13.55
N LYS A 389 3.32 13.43 13.63
CA LYS A 389 3.73 14.61 14.41
C LYS A 389 3.17 15.89 13.84
N ASP A 390 3.15 16.03 12.51
CA ASP A 390 2.54 17.16 11.81
C ASP A 390 1.03 17.21 12.07
N GLN A 391 0.33 16.11 11.88
CA GLN A 391 -1.12 16.01 12.08
C GLN A 391 -1.55 16.22 13.54
N TYR A 392 -0.73 15.81 14.51
CA TYR A 392 -0.92 16.16 15.90
C TYR A 392 -0.84 17.68 16.10
N GLN A 393 0.18 18.34 15.53
CA GLN A 393 0.35 19.78 15.63
C GLN A 393 -0.83 20.53 14.99
N ILE A 394 -1.28 20.12 13.80
CA ILE A 394 -2.46 20.67 13.12
C ILE A 394 -3.71 20.59 14.03
N ALA A 395 -3.94 19.44 14.65
CA ALA A 395 -5.06 19.27 15.57
C ALA A 395 -4.96 20.21 16.80
N ARG A 396 -3.75 20.37 17.35
CA ARG A 396 -3.49 21.28 18.48
C ARG A 396 -3.71 22.75 18.11
N GLU A 397 -3.28 23.17 16.93
CA GLU A 397 -3.48 24.52 16.38
C GLU A 397 -4.95 24.80 16.06
N ALA A 398 -5.71 23.78 15.66
CA ALA A 398 -7.16 23.87 15.51
C ALA A 398 -7.90 23.96 16.86
N GLY A 399 -7.19 23.93 18.01
CA GLY A 399 -7.75 24.11 19.34
C GLY A 399 -8.22 22.83 20.04
N LEU A 400 -7.93 21.65 19.47
CA LEU A 400 -8.26 20.38 20.12
C LEU A 400 -7.39 20.15 21.37
N SER A 401 -7.93 19.45 22.35
CA SER A 401 -7.16 18.99 23.51
C SER A 401 -6.10 17.97 23.10
N ASP A 402 -5.07 17.76 23.94
CA ASP A 402 -4.08 16.70 23.76
C ASP A 402 -4.74 15.33 23.54
N ARG A 403 -5.76 15.00 24.35
CA ARG A 403 -6.50 13.75 24.23
C ARG A 403 -7.15 13.57 22.85
N GLU A 404 -7.82 14.61 22.34
CA GLU A 404 -8.51 14.55 21.03
C GLU A 404 -7.49 14.44 19.89
N ALA A 405 -6.38 15.18 19.94
CA ALA A 405 -5.30 15.08 18.96
C ALA A 405 -4.68 13.66 18.99
N MET A 406 -4.41 13.11 20.17
CA MET A 406 -3.90 11.74 20.33
C MET A 406 -4.90 10.66 19.86
N GLU A 407 -6.21 10.87 20.06
CA GLU A 407 -7.24 9.95 19.53
C GLU A 407 -7.19 9.89 17.98
N ALA A 408 -7.01 11.03 17.31
CA ALA A 408 -6.83 11.08 15.86
C ALA A 408 -5.54 10.36 15.42
N CYS A 409 -4.40 10.63 16.07
CA CYS A 409 -3.13 9.98 15.79
C CYS A 409 -3.20 8.45 16.02
N ASN A 410 -3.78 7.99 17.12
CA ASN A 410 -3.98 6.56 17.39
C ASN A 410 -4.81 5.87 16.29
N ARG A 411 -5.75 6.59 15.68
CA ARG A 411 -6.60 6.04 14.62
C ARG A 411 -5.90 6.00 13.27
N MET A 412 -5.16 7.05 12.90
CA MET A 412 -4.73 7.30 11.53
C MET A 412 -3.23 7.12 11.27
N SER A 413 -2.40 7.08 12.33
CA SER A 413 -0.94 7.00 12.18
C SER A 413 -0.48 5.82 11.35
N ARG A 414 0.48 6.06 10.45
CA ARG A 414 1.21 5.05 9.69
C ARG A 414 1.99 4.09 10.59
N ASP A 415 2.45 4.54 11.75
CA ASP A 415 3.18 3.70 12.71
C ASP A 415 2.36 2.52 13.24
N ASN A 416 1.03 2.58 13.14
CA ASN A 416 0.17 1.43 13.44
C ASN A 416 0.49 0.21 12.56
N ALA A 417 0.77 0.43 11.28
CA ALA A 417 1.18 -0.62 10.36
C ALA A 417 2.68 -0.94 10.44
N ARG A 418 3.49 -0.01 10.98
CA ARG A 418 4.95 -0.14 11.09
C ARG A 418 5.43 -0.80 12.38
N THR A 419 4.52 -1.14 13.31
CA THR A 419 4.87 -1.96 14.49
C THR A 419 5.49 -3.28 14.06
N PRO A 420 6.50 -3.80 14.81
CA PRO A 420 7.17 -5.05 14.49
C PRO A 420 6.22 -6.24 14.33
N MET A 421 6.55 -7.10 13.35
CA MET A 421 5.83 -8.35 13.09
C MET A 421 5.82 -9.26 14.33
N GLN A 422 4.67 -9.87 14.59
CA GLN A 422 4.43 -10.68 15.79
C GLN A 422 4.64 -12.17 15.47
N TRP A 423 5.87 -12.65 15.61
CA TRP A 423 6.24 -14.04 15.28
C TRP A 423 5.87 -15.01 16.40
N THR A 424 6.07 -14.64 17.66
CA THR A 424 5.82 -15.51 18.82
C THR A 424 5.20 -14.73 19.99
N SER A 425 4.66 -15.44 20.97
CA SER A 425 4.24 -14.86 22.26
C SER A 425 5.41 -14.59 23.22
N GLY A 426 6.65 -14.88 22.81
CA GLY A 426 7.88 -14.67 23.57
C GLY A 426 8.33 -13.21 23.68
N GLU A 427 9.55 -13.02 24.15
CA GLU A 427 10.16 -11.69 24.30
C GLU A 427 10.22 -10.96 22.95
N ASN A 428 9.91 -9.65 22.95
CA ASN A 428 9.88 -8.79 21.77
C ASN A 428 9.07 -9.38 20.60
N ALA A 429 8.00 -10.13 20.90
CA ALA A 429 7.18 -10.82 19.90
C ALA A 429 7.98 -11.78 18.98
N GLY A 430 9.18 -12.19 19.35
CA GLY A 430 10.11 -12.93 18.51
C GLY A 430 10.69 -12.14 17.33
N PHE A 431 10.48 -10.83 17.29
CA PHE A 431 10.98 -9.95 16.22
C PHE A 431 12.49 -9.69 16.36
N THR A 432 12.98 -9.39 17.54
CA THR A 432 14.38 -9.05 17.86
C THR A 432 14.84 -9.64 19.18
N LYS A 433 16.15 -9.83 19.31
CA LYS A 433 16.82 -10.11 20.58
C LYS A 433 17.34 -8.84 21.28
N GLY A 434 17.28 -7.71 20.59
CA GLY A 434 17.68 -6.40 21.09
C GLY A 434 16.48 -5.55 21.50
N THR A 435 16.62 -4.23 21.39
CA THR A 435 15.54 -3.26 21.59
C THR A 435 14.94 -2.92 20.24
N ALA A 436 13.64 -3.19 20.04
CA ALA A 436 12.97 -2.87 18.79
C ALA A 436 12.98 -1.35 18.50
N TRP A 437 13.21 -0.96 17.26
CA TRP A 437 13.25 0.44 16.81
C TRP A 437 11.94 1.19 17.03
N LEU A 438 10.82 0.47 17.01
CA LEU A 438 9.48 1.00 17.25
C LEU A 438 8.76 0.10 18.26
N LYS A 439 7.76 0.64 18.94
CA LYS A 439 6.93 -0.05 19.91
C LYS A 439 6.34 -1.35 19.35
N ILE A 440 6.49 -2.43 20.07
CA ILE A 440 5.81 -3.69 19.80
C ILE A 440 4.37 -3.60 20.35
N ASN A 441 3.39 -3.93 19.52
CA ASN A 441 2.00 -3.96 19.95
C ASN A 441 1.81 -5.06 21.01
N PRO A 442 1.36 -4.72 22.23
CA PRO A 442 1.29 -5.68 23.35
C PRO A 442 0.33 -6.86 23.12
N ASP A 443 -0.54 -6.79 22.12
CA ASP A 443 -1.45 -7.87 21.75
C ASP A 443 -0.74 -9.08 21.10
N TYR A 444 0.59 -9.00 20.90
CA TYR A 444 1.40 -10.12 20.39
C TYR A 444 1.30 -11.38 21.30
N LYS A 445 0.90 -11.21 22.56
CA LYS A 445 0.61 -12.34 23.47
C LYS A 445 -0.55 -13.20 22.99
N GLU A 446 -1.46 -12.62 22.20
CA GLU A 446 -2.68 -13.29 21.71
C GLU A 446 -2.65 -13.45 20.19
N ILE A 447 -2.03 -12.49 19.48
CA ILE A 447 -1.95 -12.43 18.02
C ILE A 447 -0.50 -12.63 17.62
N ASN A 448 -0.12 -13.84 17.25
CA ASN A 448 1.22 -14.15 16.75
C ASN A 448 1.21 -15.37 15.82
N VAL A 449 2.26 -15.49 15.00
CA VAL A 449 2.38 -16.56 14.02
C VAL A 449 2.45 -17.94 14.69
N GLU A 450 3.28 -18.10 15.72
CA GLU A 450 3.55 -19.41 16.37
C GLU A 450 2.27 -20.04 16.92
N ASP A 451 1.48 -19.28 17.67
CA ASP A 451 0.21 -19.77 18.23
C ASP A 451 -0.82 -20.07 17.13
N GLN A 452 -0.84 -19.25 16.07
CA GLN A 452 -1.76 -19.45 14.95
C GLN A 452 -1.36 -20.62 14.06
N GLU A 453 -0.08 -20.96 13.94
CA GLU A 453 0.37 -22.19 13.28
C GLU A 453 -0.17 -23.44 13.96
N ASN A 454 -0.28 -23.42 15.26
CA ASN A 454 -0.77 -24.55 16.06
C ASN A 454 -2.30 -24.61 16.17
N ASN A 455 -3.02 -23.57 15.71
CA ASN A 455 -4.47 -23.51 15.75
C ASN A 455 -5.09 -23.71 14.34
N PRO A 456 -5.77 -24.82 14.07
CA PRO A 456 -6.36 -25.09 12.75
C PRO A 456 -7.44 -24.10 12.33
N ASP A 457 -8.03 -23.37 13.28
CA ASP A 457 -9.10 -22.39 13.05
C ASP A 457 -8.57 -20.94 13.12
N SER A 458 -7.25 -20.74 13.10
CA SER A 458 -6.63 -19.40 13.15
C SER A 458 -6.91 -18.58 11.88
N VAL A 459 -6.64 -17.29 11.97
CA VAL A 459 -6.69 -16.37 10.82
C VAL A 459 -5.64 -16.79 9.79
N LEU A 460 -4.42 -17.12 10.21
CA LEU A 460 -3.33 -17.57 9.34
C LEU A 460 -3.70 -18.81 8.53
N LYS A 461 -4.24 -19.84 9.19
CA LYS A 461 -4.65 -21.08 8.50
C LYS A 461 -5.82 -20.82 7.55
N TYR A 462 -6.68 -19.88 7.90
CA TYR A 462 -7.78 -19.46 7.02
C TYR A 462 -7.25 -18.74 5.77
N TYR A 463 -6.30 -17.80 5.92
CA TYR A 463 -5.67 -17.12 4.78
C TYR A 463 -4.98 -18.10 3.85
N ARG A 464 -4.24 -19.09 4.35
CA ARG A 464 -3.65 -20.16 3.52
C ARG A 464 -4.71 -20.91 2.69
N LYS A 465 -5.83 -21.29 3.32
CA LYS A 465 -6.93 -21.95 2.61
C LYS A 465 -7.56 -21.05 1.55
N LEU A 466 -7.71 -19.76 1.87
CA LEU A 466 -8.30 -18.78 0.96
C LEU A 466 -7.40 -18.51 -0.26
N VAL A 467 -6.09 -18.35 -0.06
CA VAL A 467 -5.13 -18.24 -1.16
C VAL A 467 -5.09 -19.52 -1.99
N ALA A 468 -5.09 -20.69 -1.34
CA ALA A 468 -5.13 -21.97 -2.03
C ALA A 468 -6.42 -22.14 -2.87
N LEU A 469 -7.57 -21.73 -2.35
CA LEU A 469 -8.83 -21.72 -3.10
C LEU A 469 -8.72 -20.84 -4.36
N ARG A 470 -8.26 -19.60 -4.20
CA ARG A 470 -8.08 -18.65 -5.31
C ARG A 470 -7.17 -19.21 -6.42
N LYS A 471 -6.12 -19.93 -6.03
CA LYS A 471 -5.09 -20.46 -6.94
C LYS A 471 -5.33 -21.89 -7.42
N SER A 472 -6.39 -22.53 -6.94
CA SER A 472 -6.72 -23.92 -7.32
C SER A 472 -7.02 -24.04 -8.81
N ASP A 473 -6.69 -25.16 -9.41
CA ASP A 473 -6.94 -25.40 -10.84
C ASP A 473 -8.40 -25.28 -11.22
N ASP A 474 -9.33 -25.64 -10.30
CA ASP A 474 -10.76 -25.52 -10.50
C ASP A 474 -11.24 -24.06 -10.59
N PHE A 475 -10.61 -23.13 -9.86
CA PHE A 475 -11.14 -21.78 -9.65
C PHE A 475 -10.20 -20.63 -10.04
N LYS A 476 -8.93 -20.92 -10.31
CA LYS A 476 -7.95 -19.91 -10.69
C LYS A 476 -8.43 -19.05 -11.86
N ALA A 477 -9.02 -19.65 -12.88
CA ALA A 477 -9.48 -18.93 -14.07
C ALA A 477 -10.61 -17.94 -13.71
N VAL A 478 -11.64 -18.37 -12.97
CA VAL A 478 -12.76 -17.52 -12.61
C VAL A 478 -12.34 -16.41 -11.63
N PHE A 479 -11.46 -16.69 -10.65
CA PHE A 479 -10.97 -15.65 -9.74
C PHE A 479 -10.02 -14.65 -10.40
N THR A 480 -9.32 -15.06 -11.46
CA THR A 480 -8.44 -14.15 -12.22
C THR A 480 -9.23 -13.35 -13.25
N TYR A 481 -9.92 -14.03 -14.17
CA TYR A 481 -10.50 -13.42 -15.36
C TYR A 481 -12.03 -13.29 -15.31
N GLY A 482 -12.70 -14.03 -14.43
CA GLY A 482 -14.16 -14.01 -14.32
C GLY A 482 -14.69 -12.59 -14.10
N GLU A 483 -15.86 -12.34 -14.63
CA GLU A 483 -16.58 -11.08 -14.45
C GLU A 483 -16.90 -10.86 -12.97
N PHE A 484 -16.79 -9.63 -12.53
CA PHE A 484 -17.27 -9.18 -11.22
C PHE A 484 -18.67 -8.59 -11.39
N ILE A 485 -19.64 -9.13 -10.65
CA ILE A 485 -21.02 -8.67 -10.69
C ILE A 485 -21.48 -8.41 -9.25
N PRO A 486 -21.75 -7.14 -8.86
CA PRO A 486 -22.28 -6.81 -7.54
C PRO A 486 -23.68 -7.41 -7.36
N GLU A 487 -24.02 -7.79 -6.13
CA GLU A 487 -25.29 -8.41 -5.82
C GLU A 487 -25.80 -7.96 -4.45
N TYR A 488 -27.12 -7.97 -4.22
CA TYR A 488 -27.78 -7.58 -2.95
C TYR A 488 -27.42 -6.17 -2.46
N GLU A 489 -27.27 -5.22 -3.38
CA GLU A 489 -26.92 -3.83 -3.05
C GLU A 489 -28.01 -3.11 -2.22
N GLU A 490 -29.25 -3.60 -2.30
CA GLU A 490 -30.40 -3.12 -1.54
C GLU A 490 -30.37 -3.50 -0.05
N MET A 491 -29.49 -4.43 0.35
CA MET A 491 -29.33 -4.86 1.74
C MET A 491 -28.21 -4.06 2.44
N ASP A 492 -28.53 -3.30 3.46
CA ASP A 492 -27.61 -2.32 4.07
C ASP A 492 -26.31 -2.92 4.61
N ASP A 493 -26.37 -4.11 5.22
CA ASP A 493 -25.23 -4.75 5.90
C ASP A 493 -24.58 -5.89 5.10
N ILE A 494 -25.05 -6.15 3.88
CA ILE A 494 -24.52 -7.23 3.04
C ILE A 494 -23.56 -6.70 2.00
N LEU A 495 -22.38 -7.34 1.88
CA LEU A 495 -21.50 -7.21 0.75
C LEU A 495 -21.49 -8.53 0.00
N ALA A 496 -22.01 -8.53 -1.23
CA ALA A 496 -22.05 -9.75 -2.04
C ALA A 496 -21.70 -9.45 -3.50
N PHE A 497 -21.03 -10.39 -4.12
CA PHE A 497 -20.70 -10.32 -5.54
C PHE A 497 -20.51 -11.71 -6.14
N TYR A 498 -20.78 -11.81 -7.43
CA TYR A 498 -20.39 -12.95 -8.23
C TYR A 498 -19.01 -12.74 -8.87
N ARG A 499 -18.27 -13.85 -8.97
CA ARG A 499 -17.17 -14.03 -9.91
C ARG A 499 -17.60 -15.14 -10.87
N THR A 500 -17.76 -14.81 -12.15
CA THR A 500 -18.36 -15.76 -13.11
C THR A 500 -17.61 -15.75 -14.44
N ASP A 501 -17.49 -16.92 -15.04
CA ASP A 501 -17.05 -17.12 -16.41
C ASP A 501 -18.00 -18.10 -17.15
N ALA A 502 -17.63 -18.57 -18.32
CA ALA A 502 -18.47 -19.48 -19.12
C ALA A 502 -18.70 -20.86 -18.47
N ALA A 503 -17.89 -21.26 -17.48
CA ALA A 503 -17.91 -22.59 -16.88
C ALA A 503 -18.24 -22.59 -15.39
N THR A 504 -18.01 -21.48 -14.69
CA THR A 504 -18.03 -21.43 -13.23
C THR A 504 -18.67 -20.13 -12.73
N SER A 505 -19.53 -20.23 -11.74
CA SER A 505 -20.10 -19.08 -11.03
C SER A 505 -19.88 -19.23 -9.53
N ILE A 506 -19.20 -18.26 -8.94
CA ILE A 506 -18.89 -18.20 -7.51
C ILE A 506 -19.59 -16.99 -6.91
N LEU A 507 -20.39 -17.21 -5.87
CA LEU A 507 -21.01 -16.17 -5.06
C LEU A 507 -20.24 -16.01 -3.75
N VAL A 508 -19.75 -14.82 -3.48
CA VAL A 508 -19.18 -14.42 -2.19
C VAL A 508 -20.21 -13.55 -1.48
N VAL A 509 -20.56 -13.90 -0.24
CA VAL A 509 -21.53 -13.16 0.56
C VAL A 509 -20.99 -12.96 1.97
N ALA A 510 -20.97 -11.72 2.43
CA ALA A 510 -20.50 -11.33 3.75
C ALA A 510 -21.54 -10.45 4.48
N ASN A 511 -21.81 -10.77 5.74
CA ASN A 511 -22.68 -9.99 6.61
C ASN A 511 -21.84 -9.12 7.55
N PHE A 512 -21.81 -7.82 7.28
CA PHE A 512 -21.09 -6.81 8.10
C PHE A 512 -21.96 -6.26 9.24
N GLY A 513 -23.23 -6.68 9.34
CA GLY A 513 -24.16 -6.26 10.38
C GLY A 513 -23.92 -6.94 11.73
N THR A 514 -24.55 -6.37 12.77
CA THR A 514 -24.56 -6.93 14.13
C THR A 514 -25.51 -8.11 14.28
N ASP A 515 -26.54 -8.15 13.45
CA ASP A 515 -27.58 -9.16 13.51
C ASP A 515 -27.42 -10.23 12.40
N ALA A 516 -28.09 -11.36 12.61
CA ALA A 516 -28.16 -12.38 11.58
C ALA A 516 -28.98 -11.87 10.38
N ALA A 517 -28.50 -12.16 9.17
CA ALA A 517 -29.17 -11.80 7.92
C ALA A 517 -29.67 -13.04 7.19
N SER A 518 -30.78 -12.90 6.48
CA SER A 518 -31.34 -13.96 5.62
C SER A 518 -31.50 -13.44 4.20
N ILE A 519 -30.84 -14.08 3.24
CA ILE A 519 -30.84 -13.69 1.82
C ILE A 519 -31.57 -14.74 0.98
N GLU A 520 -32.34 -14.27 0.00
CA GLU A 520 -32.92 -15.13 -1.01
C GLU A 520 -31.91 -15.40 -2.13
N LEU A 521 -31.52 -16.65 -2.34
CA LEU A 521 -30.54 -17.03 -3.36
C LEU A 521 -31.14 -16.99 -4.76
N LYS A 522 -30.48 -16.30 -5.67
CA LYS A 522 -30.81 -16.24 -7.10
C LYS A 522 -30.19 -17.43 -7.86
N GLY A 523 -30.56 -18.64 -7.51
CA GLY A 523 -30.05 -19.85 -8.13
C GLY A 523 -29.75 -20.98 -7.14
N ASN A 524 -29.31 -22.12 -7.64
CA ASN A 524 -29.06 -23.31 -6.83
C ASN A 524 -27.58 -23.38 -6.43
N VAL A 525 -27.31 -23.63 -5.15
CA VAL A 525 -25.95 -23.91 -4.66
C VAL A 525 -25.51 -25.28 -5.18
N LYS A 526 -24.31 -25.34 -5.76
CA LYS A 526 -23.67 -26.60 -6.13
C LYS A 526 -22.89 -27.15 -4.93
N ARG A 527 -22.09 -26.33 -4.29
CA ARG A 527 -21.37 -26.65 -3.03
C ARG A 527 -20.93 -25.41 -2.29
N VAL A 528 -20.71 -25.55 -1.00
CA VAL A 528 -20.00 -24.56 -0.18
C VAL A 528 -18.50 -24.75 -0.37
N LEU A 529 -17.78 -23.69 -0.75
CA LEU A 529 -16.32 -23.72 -0.93
C LEU A 529 -15.60 -23.32 0.34
N MET A 530 -16.12 -22.31 1.05
CA MET A 530 -15.49 -21.78 2.25
C MET A 530 -16.49 -21.03 3.14
N SER A 531 -16.27 -21.07 4.45
CA SER A 531 -16.91 -20.21 5.45
C SER A 531 -15.87 -19.85 6.53
N ASN A 532 -16.03 -18.68 7.14
CA ASN A 532 -15.19 -18.24 8.25
C ASN A 532 -15.67 -18.72 9.63
N GLN A 533 -16.80 -19.43 9.68
CA GLN A 533 -17.32 -19.99 10.93
C GLN A 533 -16.66 -21.34 11.27
N LYS A 534 -16.38 -21.53 12.56
CA LYS A 534 -15.72 -22.73 13.07
C LYS A 534 -16.69 -23.92 13.14
N ASN A 535 -16.34 -25.04 12.49
CA ASN A 535 -17.04 -26.33 12.60
C ASN A 535 -18.57 -26.28 12.40
N GLU A 536 -19.08 -25.25 11.76
CA GLU A 536 -20.52 -25.09 11.54
C GLU A 536 -20.86 -25.40 10.09
N THR A 537 -21.99 -26.05 9.91
CA THR A 537 -22.56 -26.21 8.58
C THR A 537 -23.18 -24.89 8.16
N VAL A 538 -22.83 -24.40 6.97
CA VAL A 538 -23.47 -23.21 6.40
C VAL A 538 -24.97 -23.46 6.33
N ASP A 539 -25.73 -22.54 6.92
CA ASP A 539 -27.21 -22.65 6.99
C ASP A 539 -27.81 -22.11 5.69
N TYR A 540 -28.05 -23.05 4.75
CA TYR A 540 -28.75 -22.71 3.51
C TYR A 540 -29.77 -23.77 3.12
N THR A 541 -30.84 -23.31 2.48
CA THR A 541 -31.85 -24.12 1.80
C THR A 541 -31.75 -23.87 0.29
N LYS A 542 -32.63 -24.50 -0.49
CA LYS A 542 -32.67 -24.33 -1.95
C LYS A 542 -32.70 -22.86 -2.37
N ASN A 543 -33.40 -21.98 -1.62
CA ASN A 543 -33.65 -20.59 -2.00
C ASN A 543 -33.22 -19.58 -0.94
N ARG A 544 -32.55 -19.99 0.15
CA ARG A 544 -32.23 -19.08 1.27
C ARG A 544 -30.89 -19.42 1.90
N LEU A 545 -30.10 -18.38 2.17
CA LEU A 545 -28.87 -18.43 2.94
C LEU A 545 -29.06 -17.60 4.20
N ASN A 546 -28.81 -18.18 5.37
CA ASN A 546 -28.78 -17.45 6.64
C ASN A 546 -27.34 -17.23 7.07
N LEU A 547 -26.99 -16.01 7.41
CA LEU A 547 -25.65 -15.59 7.81
C LEU A 547 -25.70 -15.01 9.21
N LYS A 548 -24.77 -15.42 10.06
CA LYS A 548 -24.53 -14.78 11.35
C LYS A 548 -23.84 -13.42 11.17
N SER A 549 -23.76 -12.63 12.24
CA SER A 549 -22.91 -11.44 12.27
C SER A 549 -21.47 -11.80 11.93
N CYS A 550 -20.81 -11.00 11.11
CA CYS A 550 -19.45 -11.18 10.63
C CYS A 550 -19.21 -12.52 9.87
N GLU A 551 -20.25 -13.20 9.42
CA GLU A 551 -20.09 -14.41 8.60
C GLU A 551 -19.85 -14.06 7.14
N VAL A 552 -18.89 -14.75 6.52
CA VAL A 552 -18.69 -14.78 5.07
C VAL A 552 -18.76 -16.21 4.56
N VAL A 553 -19.44 -16.38 3.44
CA VAL A 553 -19.58 -17.67 2.77
C VAL A 553 -19.20 -17.53 1.30
N VAL A 554 -18.47 -18.50 0.80
CA VAL A 554 -18.12 -18.64 -0.62
C VAL A 554 -18.81 -19.85 -1.20
N LEU A 555 -19.68 -19.65 -2.18
CA LEU A 555 -20.52 -20.68 -2.77
C LEU A 555 -20.19 -20.87 -4.25
N GLU A 556 -20.05 -22.11 -4.69
CA GLU A 556 -20.14 -22.45 -6.10
C GLU A 556 -21.60 -22.62 -6.47
N MET A 557 -22.09 -21.86 -7.44
CA MET A 557 -23.46 -21.89 -7.92
C MET A 557 -23.58 -22.81 -9.13
N LYS A 558 -24.77 -23.43 -9.33
CA LYS A 558 -25.05 -24.15 -10.56
C LYS A 558 -25.23 -23.15 -11.69
N MET A 559 -24.57 -23.39 -12.81
CA MET A 559 -24.86 -22.71 -14.07
C MET A 559 -26.20 -23.18 -14.59
N GLU A 560 -27.10 -22.28 -14.96
CA GLU A 560 -28.40 -22.58 -15.60
C GLU A 560 -28.25 -22.76 -17.11
#